data_a446fa819103a93a7c55c8b6a5c62942
#
_entry.id   a446fa819103a93a7c55c8b6a5c62942
#
_cell.length_a   1.000
_cell.length_b   1.000
_cell.length_c   1.000
_cell.angle_alpha   90.00
_cell.angle_beta   90.00
_cell.angle_gamma   90.00
#
_symmetry.space_group_name_H-M   'P 1'
#
loop_
_entity.id
_entity.type
_entity.pdbx_description
1 polymer ?
#
loop_
_entity_poly.entity_id
_entity_poly.type
_entity_poly.pdbx_seq_one_letter_code
_entity_poly.pdbx_strand_id
1 'polypeptide(L)'
;MSIKSNDTPRIRRSPEESRANILAAAEQLLVEQGPQLLRLADVAKAAGVANATVLHHFGSISAVHTALMERMIADLVDSIMAIEIPADAPVEARAVGLKTLFDALETPGAARLAAWLELTDETSRLTVVREAVQEVAQKKISQAGVPEDVAEDMILLSVTLALGVGLFGPSLGKLIGKPEGRARELTLQMLLANFQRLAG
;
A
#
# COMPACT_ATOMS: atom_id res chain seq x y z
N MET A 1 -36.91 -13.00 41.36
CA MET A 1 -36.69 -12.21 40.12
C MET A 1 -35.36 -12.65 39.52
N SER A 2 -35.40 -13.55 38.54
CA SER A 2 -34.19 -14.04 37.87
C SER A 2 -33.85 -13.10 36.72
N ILE A 3 -32.66 -12.47 36.79
CA ILE A 3 -32.11 -11.67 35.72
C ILE A 3 -31.55 -12.62 34.67
N LYS A 4 -32.22 -12.72 33.52
CA LYS A 4 -31.71 -13.42 32.34
C LYS A 4 -30.55 -12.60 31.79
N SER A 5 -29.32 -13.11 31.91
CA SER A 5 -28.18 -12.64 31.17
C SER A 5 -28.43 -12.84 29.68
N ASN A 6 -28.45 -11.75 28.96
CA ASN A 6 -28.57 -11.71 27.50
C ASN A 6 -27.22 -12.12 26.90
N ASP A 7 -27.02 -13.43 26.74
CA ASP A 7 -25.82 -13.99 26.12
C ASP A 7 -26.04 -13.92 24.60
N THR A 8 -25.62 -12.81 24.00
CA THR A 8 -25.61 -12.65 22.53
C THR A 8 -24.62 -13.68 21.97
N PRO A 9 -25.02 -14.58 21.06
CA PRO A 9 -24.13 -15.61 20.56
C PRO A 9 -22.92 -14.95 19.89
N ARG A 10 -21.74 -15.18 20.45
CA ARG A 10 -20.46 -14.74 19.91
C ARG A 10 -20.23 -15.50 18.59
N ILE A 11 -20.49 -14.85 17.47
CA ILE A 11 -20.24 -15.41 16.13
C ILE A 11 -18.76 -15.80 16.08
N ARG A 12 -18.50 -17.11 15.96
CA ARG A 12 -17.15 -17.66 15.90
C ARG A 12 -16.63 -17.41 14.48
N ARG A 13 -15.84 -16.33 14.32
CA ARG A 13 -15.17 -15.99 13.04
C ARG A 13 -14.23 -17.13 12.64
N SER A 14 -14.07 -17.35 11.33
CA SER A 14 -13.00 -18.23 10.84
C SER A 14 -11.62 -17.63 11.14
N PRO A 15 -10.54 -18.43 11.11
CA PRO A 15 -9.18 -17.89 11.28
C PRO A 15 -8.86 -16.77 10.27
N GLU A 16 -9.29 -16.91 9.02
CA GLU A 16 -9.09 -15.92 7.94
C GLU A 16 -9.89 -14.64 8.22
N GLU A 17 -11.16 -14.75 8.61
CA GLU A 17 -11.99 -13.61 9.00
C GLU A 17 -11.43 -12.89 10.22
N SER A 18 -10.88 -13.63 11.18
CA SER A 18 -10.22 -13.07 12.37
C SER A 18 -8.96 -12.30 11.98
N ARG A 19 -8.11 -12.87 11.11
CA ARG A 19 -6.91 -12.23 10.59
C ARG A 19 -7.24 -10.94 9.83
N ALA A 20 -8.22 -10.98 8.93
CA ALA A 20 -8.68 -9.83 8.15
C ALA A 20 -9.21 -8.71 9.05
N ASN A 21 -10.00 -9.05 10.09
CA ASN A 21 -10.51 -8.09 11.06
C ASN A 21 -9.39 -7.41 11.86
N ILE A 22 -8.35 -8.15 12.26
CA ILE A 22 -7.19 -7.59 12.96
C ILE A 22 -6.43 -6.63 12.05
N LEU A 23 -6.20 -6.99 10.78
CA LEU A 23 -5.53 -6.12 9.82
C LEU A 23 -6.34 -4.85 9.52
N ALA A 24 -7.66 -4.96 9.39
CA ALA A 24 -8.51 -3.78 9.20
C ALA A 24 -8.44 -2.81 10.39
N ALA A 25 -8.45 -3.34 11.62
CA ALA A 25 -8.28 -2.52 12.82
C ALA A 25 -6.88 -1.87 12.90
N ALA A 26 -5.84 -2.61 12.52
CA ALA A 26 -4.46 -2.10 12.50
C ALA A 26 -4.28 -1.00 11.44
N GLU A 27 -4.91 -1.13 10.28
CA GLU A 27 -4.90 -0.12 9.23
C GLU A 27 -5.55 1.19 9.69
N GLN A 28 -6.69 1.10 10.35
CA GLN A 28 -7.39 2.26 10.92
C GLN A 28 -6.48 3.02 11.90
N LEU A 29 -5.84 2.30 12.82
CA LEU A 29 -4.89 2.87 13.76
C LEU A 29 -3.63 3.43 13.06
N LEU A 30 -3.15 2.78 12.00
CA LEU A 30 -2.03 3.27 11.19
C LEU A 30 -2.33 4.65 10.60
N VAL A 31 -3.54 4.84 10.06
CA VAL A 31 -3.98 6.13 9.51
C VAL A 31 -4.03 7.21 10.59
N GLU A 32 -4.59 6.89 11.76
CA GLU A 32 -4.83 7.85 12.84
C GLU A 32 -3.54 8.29 13.53
N GLN A 33 -2.63 7.36 13.82
CA GLN A 33 -1.47 7.63 14.72
C GLN A 33 -0.10 7.32 14.11
N GLY A 34 -0.08 6.67 12.96
CA GLY A 34 1.15 6.26 12.28
C GLY A 34 1.78 4.97 12.84
N PRO A 35 2.76 4.39 12.12
CA PRO A 35 3.30 3.07 12.43
C PRO A 35 4.05 3.02 13.77
N GLN A 36 4.71 4.12 14.16
CA GLN A 36 5.51 4.20 15.39
C GLN A 36 4.68 4.08 16.68
N LEU A 37 3.38 4.37 16.63
CA LEU A 37 2.48 4.30 17.77
C LEU A 37 1.60 3.05 17.75
N LEU A 38 1.67 2.23 16.72
CA LEU A 38 0.88 1.02 16.59
C LEU A 38 1.37 -0.03 17.63
N ARG A 39 0.52 -0.36 18.58
CA ARG A 39 0.80 -1.35 19.63
C ARG A 39 -0.14 -2.54 19.53
N LEU A 40 0.35 -3.71 19.86
CA LEU A 40 -0.43 -4.95 19.82
C LEU A 40 -1.72 -4.86 20.66
N ALA A 41 -1.66 -4.23 21.83
CA ALA A 41 -2.82 -4.06 22.70
C ALA A 41 -3.89 -3.14 22.08
N ASP A 42 -3.47 -2.10 21.38
CA ASP A 42 -4.40 -1.16 20.72
C ASP A 42 -5.07 -1.82 19.53
N VAL A 43 -4.31 -2.59 18.74
CA VAL A 43 -4.85 -3.40 17.63
C VAL A 43 -5.86 -4.43 18.13
N ALA A 44 -5.53 -5.16 19.21
CA ALA A 44 -6.43 -6.15 19.79
C ALA A 44 -7.74 -5.50 20.29
N LYS A 45 -7.62 -4.35 20.96
CA LYS A 45 -8.77 -3.58 21.45
C LYS A 45 -9.63 -3.09 20.29
N ALA A 46 -9.06 -2.51 19.26
CA ALA A 46 -9.77 -2.01 18.07
C ALA A 46 -10.45 -3.16 17.30
N ALA A 47 -9.79 -4.31 17.18
CA ALA A 47 -10.34 -5.51 16.54
C ALA A 47 -11.41 -6.24 17.38
N GLY A 48 -11.57 -5.87 18.67
CA GLY A 48 -12.49 -6.54 19.59
C GLY A 48 -12.06 -7.98 19.94
N VAL A 49 -10.75 -8.23 20.01
CA VAL A 49 -10.17 -9.55 20.33
C VAL A 49 -9.19 -9.46 21.51
N ALA A 50 -8.79 -10.61 22.06
CA ALA A 50 -7.74 -10.65 23.07
C ALA A 50 -6.34 -10.45 22.45
N ASN A 51 -5.38 -9.91 23.21
CA ASN A 51 -3.98 -9.79 22.79
C ASN A 51 -3.41 -11.14 22.35
N ALA A 52 -3.74 -12.22 23.04
CA ALA A 52 -3.33 -13.58 22.70
C ALA A 52 -3.82 -14.00 21.29
N THR A 53 -4.98 -13.51 20.84
CA THR A 53 -5.50 -13.77 19.51
C THR A 53 -4.64 -13.09 18.44
N VAL A 54 -4.24 -11.82 18.66
CA VAL A 54 -3.34 -11.13 17.72
C VAL A 54 -1.98 -11.82 17.68
N LEU A 55 -1.42 -12.20 18.83
CA LEU A 55 -0.17 -12.95 18.91
C LEU A 55 -0.26 -14.30 18.23
N HIS A 56 -1.38 -15.01 18.36
CA HIS A 56 -1.59 -16.29 17.67
C HIS A 56 -1.56 -16.15 16.15
N HIS A 57 -2.16 -15.09 15.60
CA HIS A 57 -2.23 -14.88 14.15
C HIS A 57 -0.96 -14.29 13.53
N PHE A 58 -0.24 -13.45 14.28
CA PHE A 58 0.88 -12.65 13.74
C PHE A 58 2.21 -12.86 14.48
N GLY A 59 2.19 -13.31 15.72
CA GLY A 59 3.39 -13.50 16.53
C GLY A 59 3.95 -12.22 17.15
N SER A 60 3.92 -11.08 16.44
CA SER A 60 4.46 -9.80 16.90
C SER A 60 3.76 -8.61 16.25
N ILE A 61 3.96 -7.42 16.79
CA ILE A 61 3.48 -6.16 16.16
C ILE A 61 4.22 -5.88 14.84
N SER A 62 5.49 -6.21 14.76
CA SER A 62 6.30 -6.11 13.56
C SER A 62 5.71 -6.95 12.43
N ALA A 63 5.29 -8.20 12.71
CA ALA A 63 4.60 -9.03 11.72
C ALA A 63 3.22 -8.47 11.31
N VAL A 64 2.56 -7.70 12.17
CA VAL A 64 1.34 -6.95 11.79
C VAL A 64 1.69 -5.84 10.80
N HIS A 65 2.77 -5.07 11.02
CA HIS A 65 3.24 -4.05 10.07
C HIS A 65 3.57 -4.65 8.70
N THR A 66 4.33 -5.76 8.69
CA THR A 66 4.66 -6.48 7.46
C THR A 66 3.41 -6.95 6.73
N ALA A 67 2.48 -7.60 7.43
CA ALA A 67 1.23 -8.09 6.85
C ALA A 67 0.31 -6.96 6.34
N LEU A 68 0.32 -5.78 6.97
CA LEU A 68 -0.37 -4.60 6.46
C LEU A 68 0.23 -4.14 5.13
N MET A 69 1.55 -4.03 5.04
CA MET A 69 2.22 -3.62 3.80
C MET A 69 1.99 -4.64 2.69
N GLU A 70 2.10 -5.94 2.97
CA GLU A 70 1.83 -7.01 2.01
C GLU A 70 0.40 -6.92 1.45
N ARG A 71 -0.59 -6.65 2.31
CA ARG A 71 -1.97 -6.45 1.87
C ARG A 71 -2.11 -5.20 0.99
N MET A 72 -1.52 -4.07 1.38
CA MET A 72 -1.55 -2.84 0.59
C MET A 72 -0.90 -3.02 -0.79
N ILE A 73 0.17 -3.81 -0.87
CA ILE A 73 0.83 -4.15 -2.14
C ILE A 73 -0.07 -5.05 -2.99
N ALA A 74 -0.70 -6.07 -2.40
CA ALA A 74 -1.63 -6.95 -3.11
C ALA A 74 -2.83 -6.17 -3.67
N ASP A 75 -3.46 -5.32 -2.85
CA ASP A 75 -4.59 -4.47 -3.26
C ASP A 75 -4.19 -3.51 -4.41
N LEU A 76 -2.95 -2.97 -4.38
CA LEU A 76 -2.41 -2.14 -5.44
C LEU A 76 -2.20 -2.94 -6.74
N VAL A 77 -1.60 -4.12 -6.65
CA VAL A 77 -1.39 -5.00 -7.82
C VAL A 77 -2.72 -5.39 -8.43
N ASP A 78 -3.69 -5.81 -7.65
CA ASP A 78 -5.04 -6.15 -8.12
C ASP A 78 -5.69 -4.96 -8.82
N SER A 79 -5.55 -3.76 -8.26
CA SER A 79 -6.07 -2.53 -8.86
C SER A 79 -5.41 -2.21 -10.21
N ILE A 80 -4.08 -2.37 -10.32
CA ILE A 80 -3.34 -2.18 -11.57
C ILE A 80 -3.71 -3.27 -12.58
N MET A 81 -3.85 -4.52 -12.14
CA MET A 81 -4.20 -5.64 -13.01
C MET A 81 -5.62 -5.52 -13.57
N ALA A 82 -6.54 -4.90 -12.84
CA ALA A 82 -7.91 -4.62 -13.30
C ALA A 82 -7.99 -3.50 -14.36
N ILE A 83 -6.94 -2.70 -14.55
CA ILE A 83 -6.93 -1.63 -15.55
C ILE A 83 -6.87 -2.25 -16.95
N GLU A 84 -7.89 -2.03 -17.76
CA GLU A 84 -7.90 -2.38 -19.19
C GLU A 84 -7.57 -1.15 -20.03
N ILE A 85 -6.45 -1.20 -20.75
CA ILE A 85 -6.03 -0.11 -21.65
C ILE A 85 -6.06 -0.66 -23.08
N PRO A 86 -6.93 -0.14 -23.97
CA PRO A 86 -6.91 -0.50 -25.38
C PRO A 86 -5.53 -0.26 -26.02
N ALA A 87 -5.14 -1.10 -27.00
CA ALA A 87 -3.82 -0.99 -27.62
C ALA A 87 -3.61 0.35 -28.36
N ASP A 88 -4.70 0.94 -28.85
CA ASP A 88 -4.76 2.23 -29.54
C ASP A 88 -5.03 3.41 -28.60
N ALA A 89 -5.08 3.17 -27.29
CA ALA A 89 -5.36 4.22 -26.31
C ALA A 89 -4.27 5.30 -26.33
N PRO A 90 -4.68 6.57 -26.19
CA PRO A 90 -3.74 7.68 -26.08
C PRO A 90 -2.83 7.52 -24.86
N VAL A 91 -1.64 8.14 -24.91
CA VAL A 91 -0.62 8.02 -23.86
C VAL A 91 -1.15 8.43 -22.47
N GLU A 92 -2.07 9.38 -22.44
CA GLU A 92 -2.74 9.83 -21.22
C GLU A 92 -3.54 8.71 -20.53
N ALA A 93 -4.11 7.77 -21.31
CA ALA A 93 -4.80 6.61 -20.75
C ALA A 93 -3.82 5.64 -20.07
N ARG A 94 -2.56 5.59 -20.53
CA ARG A 94 -1.50 4.79 -19.89
C ARG A 94 -1.06 5.37 -18.54
N ALA A 95 -1.37 6.65 -18.27
CA ALA A 95 -1.14 7.28 -16.97
C ALA A 95 -2.01 6.72 -15.85
N VAL A 96 -3.06 5.95 -16.14
CA VAL A 96 -3.98 5.44 -15.11
C VAL A 96 -3.23 4.55 -14.11
N GLY A 97 -2.35 3.65 -14.57
CA GLY A 97 -1.54 2.82 -13.68
C GLY A 97 -0.65 3.63 -12.72
N LEU A 98 0.01 4.69 -13.25
CA LEU A 98 0.78 5.61 -12.42
C LEU A 98 -0.08 6.35 -11.41
N LYS A 99 -1.24 6.84 -11.81
CA LYS A 99 -2.17 7.52 -10.89
C LYS A 99 -2.62 6.57 -9.80
N THR A 100 -2.96 5.32 -10.13
CA THR A 100 -3.33 4.28 -9.16
C THR A 100 -2.21 4.02 -8.15
N LEU A 101 -0.95 3.95 -8.60
CA LEU A 101 0.22 3.82 -7.72
C LEU A 101 0.34 5.00 -6.76
N PHE A 102 0.22 6.24 -7.27
CA PHE A 102 0.29 7.43 -6.43
C PHE A 102 -0.88 7.50 -5.43
N ASP A 103 -2.10 7.18 -5.86
CA ASP A 103 -3.27 7.13 -4.99
C ASP A 103 -3.07 6.15 -3.83
N ALA A 104 -2.53 4.96 -4.12
CA ALA A 104 -2.26 3.94 -3.09
C ALA A 104 -1.20 4.40 -2.08
N LEU A 105 -0.11 5.03 -2.54
CA LEU A 105 1.00 5.46 -1.68
C LEU A 105 0.75 6.81 -0.98
N GLU A 106 -0.14 7.64 -1.51
CA GLU A 106 -0.62 8.86 -0.85
C GLU A 106 -1.75 8.55 0.16
N THR A 107 -2.34 7.33 0.12
CA THR A 107 -3.28 6.88 1.16
C THR A 107 -2.64 7.08 2.54
N PRO A 108 -3.37 7.73 3.49
CA PRO A 108 -2.80 8.04 4.78
C PRO A 108 -2.19 6.81 5.46
N GLY A 109 -0.90 6.88 5.76
CA GLY A 109 -0.16 5.81 6.44
C GLY A 109 0.70 4.92 5.54
N ALA A 110 0.38 4.73 4.24
CA ALA A 110 1.10 3.80 3.37
C ALA A 110 2.59 4.15 3.21
N ALA A 111 2.91 5.36 2.75
CA ALA A 111 4.30 5.80 2.61
C ALA A 111 5.04 5.84 3.96
N ARG A 112 4.35 6.21 5.06
CA ARG A 112 4.93 6.18 6.41
C ARG A 112 5.23 4.76 6.88
N LEU A 113 4.36 3.80 6.58
CA LEU A 113 4.59 2.40 6.91
C LEU A 113 5.77 1.83 6.12
N ALA A 114 5.87 2.14 4.82
CA ALA A 114 7.02 1.74 4.00
C ALA A 114 8.34 2.29 4.57
N ALA A 115 8.38 3.59 4.90
CA ALA A 115 9.55 4.22 5.52
C ALA A 115 9.88 3.61 6.90
N TRP A 116 8.86 3.28 7.70
CA TRP A 116 9.05 2.62 9.00
C TRP A 116 9.69 1.24 8.85
N LEU A 117 9.20 0.42 7.94
CA LEU A 117 9.74 -0.92 7.68
C LEU A 117 11.20 -0.85 7.22
N GLU A 118 11.54 0.13 6.39
CA GLU A 118 12.93 0.37 5.97
C GLU A 118 13.82 0.77 7.15
N LEU A 119 13.38 1.75 7.96
CA LEU A 119 14.13 2.25 9.12
C LEU A 119 14.31 1.20 10.23
N THR A 120 13.46 0.19 10.29
CA THR A 120 13.51 -0.90 11.28
C THR A 120 14.12 -2.20 10.71
N ASP A 121 14.65 -2.16 9.48
CA ASP A 121 15.24 -3.32 8.78
C ASP A 121 14.25 -4.50 8.61
N GLU A 122 12.97 -4.17 8.41
CA GLU A 122 11.92 -5.17 8.26
C GLU A 122 11.49 -5.39 6.80
N THR A 123 12.02 -4.60 5.87
CA THR A 123 11.74 -4.73 4.43
C THR A 123 12.17 -6.07 3.85
N SER A 124 13.19 -6.71 4.43
CA SER A 124 13.63 -8.05 4.04
C SER A 124 12.56 -9.14 4.23
N ARG A 125 11.52 -8.86 5.00
CA ARG A 125 10.36 -9.75 5.22
C ARG A 125 9.28 -9.60 4.17
N LEU A 126 9.34 -8.57 3.31
CA LEU A 126 8.37 -8.34 2.24
C LEU A 126 8.66 -9.26 1.05
N THR A 127 8.34 -10.54 1.17
CA THR A 127 8.64 -11.56 0.15
C THR A 127 7.79 -11.38 -1.12
N VAL A 128 6.59 -10.83 -0.98
CA VAL A 128 5.63 -10.65 -2.08
C VAL A 128 6.00 -9.52 -3.06
N VAL A 129 6.90 -8.60 -2.67
CA VAL A 129 7.23 -7.41 -3.50
C VAL A 129 7.84 -7.82 -4.83
N ARG A 130 8.77 -8.77 -4.83
CA ARG A 130 9.42 -9.24 -6.06
C ARG A 130 8.41 -9.83 -7.04
N GLU A 131 7.53 -10.71 -6.55
CA GLU A 131 6.50 -11.36 -7.37
C GLU A 131 5.53 -10.31 -7.92
N ALA A 132 5.11 -9.34 -7.10
CA ALA A 132 4.25 -8.24 -7.50
C ALA A 132 4.87 -7.38 -8.62
N VAL A 133 6.15 -7.01 -8.48
CA VAL A 133 6.89 -6.25 -9.51
C VAL A 133 6.97 -7.05 -10.81
N GLN A 134 7.34 -8.31 -10.76
CA GLN A 134 7.43 -9.17 -11.93
C GLN A 134 6.07 -9.34 -12.62
N GLU A 135 5.01 -9.55 -11.85
CA GLU A 135 3.66 -9.68 -12.39
C GLU A 135 3.22 -8.43 -13.16
N VAL A 136 3.40 -7.24 -12.58
CA VAL A 136 3.06 -5.96 -13.23
C VAL A 136 3.94 -5.73 -14.45
N ALA A 137 5.26 -5.96 -14.35
CA ALA A 137 6.19 -5.80 -15.48
C ALA A 137 5.78 -6.68 -16.66
N GLN A 138 5.58 -7.97 -16.45
CA GLN A 138 5.27 -8.94 -17.50
C GLN A 138 3.86 -8.77 -18.07
N LYS A 139 2.84 -8.64 -17.19
CA LYS A 139 1.43 -8.68 -17.62
C LYS A 139 0.86 -7.33 -18.03
N LYS A 140 1.50 -6.22 -17.67
CA LYS A 140 0.97 -4.88 -18.01
C LYS A 140 1.91 -4.04 -18.85
N ILE A 141 3.20 -4.00 -18.54
CA ILE A 141 4.13 -3.10 -19.19
C ILE A 141 4.75 -3.76 -20.42
N SER A 142 5.25 -4.99 -20.31
CA SER A 142 5.89 -5.69 -21.44
C SER A 142 4.91 -6.01 -22.56
N GLN A 143 3.63 -6.24 -22.26
CA GLN A 143 2.58 -6.40 -23.29
C GLN A 143 2.37 -5.14 -24.14
N ALA A 144 2.78 -3.97 -23.66
CA ALA A 144 2.79 -2.73 -24.43
C ALA A 144 4.04 -2.56 -25.32
N GLY A 145 4.88 -3.61 -25.47
CA GLY A 145 6.08 -3.60 -26.28
C GLY A 145 7.33 -3.06 -25.60
N VAL A 146 7.28 -2.84 -24.28
CA VAL A 146 8.42 -2.38 -23.48
C VAL A 146 9.24 -3.60 -23.03
N PRO A 147 10.58 -3.63 -23.21
CA PRO A 147 11.44 -4.69 -22.69
C PRO A 147 11.30 -4.85 -21.17
N GLU A 148 11.44 -6.09 -20.68
CA GLU A 148 11.16 -6.41 -19.27
C GLU A 148 12.08 -5.67 -18.30
N ASP A 149 13.37 -5.55 -18.60
CA ASP A 149 14.35 -4.79 -17.83
C ASP A 149 13.98 -3.30 -17.73
N VAL A 150 13.54 -2.71 -18.85
CA VAL A 150 13.06 -1.33 -18.89
C VAL A 150 11.76 -1.17 -18.06
N ALA A 151 10.87 -2.17 -18.12
CA ALA A 151 9.65 -2.17 -17.33
C ALA A 151 9.94 -2.21 -15.81
N GLU A 152 10.90 -3.02 -15.39
CA GLU A 152 11.34 -3.08 -13.98
C GLU A 152 11.95 -1.75 -13.52
N ASP A 153 12.80 -1.12 -14.33
CA ASP A 153 13.36 0.21 -14.07
C ASP A 153 12.27 1.29 -13.96
N MET A 154 11.26 1.24 -14.82
CA MET A 154 10.10 2.13 -14.76
C MET A 154 9.33 1.95 -13.46
N ILE A 155 9.10 0.72 -13.00
CA ILE A 155 8.43 0.42 -11.73
C ILE A 155 9.28 0.95 -10.57
N LEU A 156 10.58 0.64 -10.54
CA LEU A 156 11.50 1.09 -9.49
C LEU A 156 11.48 2.61 -9.34
N LEU A 157 11.61 3.33 -10.45
CA LEU A 157 11.57 4.80 -10.45
C LEU A 157 10.22 5.33 -9.98
N SER A 158 9.12 4.76 -10.49
CA SER A 158 7.77 5.20 -10.16
C SER A 158 7.45 5.00 -8.69
N VAL A 159 7.77 3.83 -8.12
CA VAL A 159 7.55 3.52 -6.70
C VAL A 159 8.40 4.44 -5.81
N THR A 160 9.68 4.61 -6.14
CA THR A 160 10.58 5.48 -5.38
C THR A 160 10.06 6.92 -5.32
N LEU A 161 9.64 7.46 -6.45
CA LEU A 161 9.11 8.82 -6.52
C LEU A 161 7.73 8.95 -5.84
N ALA A 162 6.85 7.96 -6.00
CA ALA A 162 5.55 7.97 -5.35
C ALA A 162 5.67 7.89 -3.82
N LEU A 163 6.58 7.06 -3.30
CA LEU A 163 6.91 7.03 -1.87
C LEU A 163 7.46 8.38 -1.38
N GLY A 164 8.37 8.99 -2.13
CA GLY A 164 8.92 10.31 -1.81
C GLY A 164 7.83 11.40 -1.78
N VAL A 165 6.93 11.39 -2.75
CA VAL A 165 5.79 12.31 -2.81
C VAL A 165 4.83 12.06 -1.65
N GLY A 166 4.44 10.81 -1.39
CA GLY A 166 3.51 10.48 -0.30
C GLY A 166 4.07 10.81 1.09
N LEU A 167 5.40 10.68 1.28
CA LEU A 167 6.03 10.94 2.57
C LEU A 167 6.35 12.43 2.78
N PHE A 168 6.91 13.10 1.78
CA PHE A 168 7.47 14.46 1.91
C PHE A 168 6.69 15.53 1.14
N GLY A 169 5.93 15.15 0.11
CA GLY A 169 5.27 16.08 -0.80
C GLY A 169 4.42 17.14 -0.10
N PRO A 170 3.49 16.77 0.80
CA PRO A 170 2.64 17.72 1.50
C PRO A 170 3.45 18.69 2.38
N SER A 171 4.44 18.17 3.14
CA SER A 171 5.25 18.98 4.06
C SER A 171 6.17 19.95 3.31
N LEU A 172 6.87 19.47 2.28
CA LEU A 172 7.75 20.33 1.46
C LEU A 172 6.93 21.36 0.68
N GLY A 173 5.80 20.96 0.10
CA GLY A 173 4.89 21.89 -0.58
C GLY A 173 4.48 23.04 0.32
N LYS A 174 4.04 22.73 1.54
CA LYS A 174 3.66 23.72 2.55
C LYS A 174 4.82 24.64 2.92
N LEU A 175 6.03 24.09 3.14
CA LEU A 175 7.25 24.85 3.52
C LEU A 175 7.65 25.88 2.46
N ILE A 176 7.47 25.58 1.17
CA ILE A 176 7.85 26.46 0.06
C ILE A 176 6.66 27.20 -0.56
N GLY A 177 5.49 27.16 0.09
CA GLY A 177 4.28 27.88 -0.34
C GLY A 177 3.67 27.36 -1.66
N LYS A 178 3.80 26.08 -1.96
CA LYS A 178 3.16 25.45 -3.13
C LYS A 178 1.80 24.83 -2.77
N PRO A 179 0.87 24.78 -3.74
CA PRO A 179 -0.43 24.12 -3.54
C PRO A 179 -0.27 22.64 -3.16
N GLU A 180 -1.23 22.13 -2.41
CA GLU A 180 -1.36 20.70 -2.14
C GLU A 180 -1.43 19.91 -3.46
N GLY A 181 -0.79 18.75 -3.52
CA GLY A 181 -0.72 17.93 -4.73
C GLY A 181 0.29 18.38 -5.80
N ARG A 182 0.93 19.57 -5.65
CA ARG A 182 1.87 20.06 -6.68
C ARG A 182 3.06 19.13 -6.89
N ALA A 183 3.59 18.52 -5.83
CA ALA A 183 4.66 17.54 -5.93
C ALA A 183 4.26 16.33 -6.78
N ARG A 184 3.04 15.80 -6.55
CA ARG A 184 2.45 14.72 -7.35
C ARG A 184 2.32 15.10 -8.82
N GLU A 185 1.73 16.26 -9.09
CA GLU A 185 1.52 16.75 -10.44
C GLU A 185 2.82 16.83 -11.23
N LEU A 186 3.85 17.45 -10.68
CA LEU A 186 5.16 17.59 -11.31
C LEU A 186 5.82 16.22 -11.55
N THR A 187 5.72 15.32 -10.58
CA THR A 187 6.30 13.98 -10.68
C THR A 187 5.60 13.15 -11.75
N LEU A 188 4.26 13.18 -11.81
CA LEU A 188 3.51 12.51 -12.87
C LEU A 188 3.85 13.04 -14.26
N GLN A 189 3.95 14.36 -14.43
CA GLN A 189 4.36 14.97 -15.70
C GLN A 189 5.76 14.51 -16.11
N MET A 190 6.71 14.47 -15.19
CA MET A 190 8.09 14.03 -15.45
C MET A 190 8.13 12.54 -15.84
N LEU A 191 7.44 11.68 -15.10
CA LEU A 191 7.39 10.24 -15.39
C LEU A 191 6.76 9.97 -16.75
N LEU A 192 5.64 10.60 -17.09
CA LEU A 192 4.98 10.43 -18.38
C LEU A 192 5.87 10.87 -19.54
N ALA A 193 6.54 12.02 -19.41
CA ALA A 193 7.46 12.49 -20.44
C ALA A 193 8.66 11.55 -20.64
N ASN A 194 9.15 10.93 -19.56
CA ASN A 194 10.24 9.96 -19.63
C ASN A 194 9.79 8.65 -20.29
N PHE A 195 8.62 8.14 -19.92
CA PHE A 195 8.08 6.89 -20.48
C PHE A 195 7.75 7.01 -21.98
N GLN A 196 7.32 8.18 -22.44
CA GLN A 196 7.14 8.44 -23.87
C GLN A 196 8.44 8.29 -24.66
N ARG A 197 9.58 8.70 -24.08
CA ARG A 197 10.90 8.57 -24.72
C ARG A 197 11.42 7.12 -24.75
N LEU A 198 11.04 6.31 -23.77
CA LEU A 198 11.48 4.91 -23.69
C LEU A 198 10.64 3.97 -24.55
N ALA A 199 9.42 4.37 -24.91
CA ALA A 199 8.48 3.60 -25.73
C ALA A 199 8.51 3.95 -27.23
N GLY A 200 9.24 4.98 -27.65
CA GLY A 200 9.42 5.42 -29.04
C GLY A 200 10.79 5.14 -29.55
#